data_7ba5cc7e2ea01cc811cd5249de1ea153
#
_entry.id   7ba5cc7e2ea01cc811cd5249de1ea153
#
_cell.length_a   1.000
_cell.length_b   1.000
_cell.length_c   1.000
_cell.angle_alpha   90.00
_cell.angle_beta   90.00
_cell.angle_gamma   90.00
#
_symmetry.space_group_name_H-M   'P 1'
#
loop_
_entity.id
_entity.type
_entity.pdbx_description
1 polymer ?
#
loop_
_entity_poly.entity_id
_entity_poly.type
_entity_poly.pdbx_seq_one_letter_code
_entity_poly.pdbx_strand_id
1 'polypeptide(L)'
;MIEVEITQEMIDEALFRASQVPALKNSDTNNHGTKIAALSDLMVQKTWGGRIVSDISYDFDWISPKYYLFEIKSKERNVEPKPWYNCSVKEYNTQQKCDYYLFTSIYGDYSRGWILGYLKKDEFFDKAVFFNKGDVDPDPRGDKYVFPSNCFNVKVEQLNCK
;
A
#
# COMPACT_ATOMS: atom_id res chain seq x y z
N MET A 1 2.97 -0.90 -13.74
CA MET A 1 1.79 -1.37 -12.98
C MET A 1 1.42 -2.76 -13.46
N ILE A 2 1.17 -3.71 -12.54
CA ILE A 2 0.82 -5.11 -12.82
C ILE A 2 -0.57 -5.35 -12.25
N GLU A 3 -1.53 -5.73 -13.09
CA GLU A 3 -2.85 -6.18 -12.63
C GLU A 3 -2.77 -7.65 -12.17
N VAL A 4 -3.42 -7.98 -11.08
CA VAL A 4 -3.43 -9.30 -10.45
C VAL A 4 -4.88 -9.69 -10.14
N GLU A 5 -5.29 -10.86 -10.61
CA GLU A 5 -6.56 -11.44 -10.22
C GLU A 5 -6.52 -11.89 -8.75
N ILE A 6 -7.51 -11.49 -7.97
CA ILE A 6 -7.70 -11.90 -6.59
C ILE A 6 -8.65 -13.09 -6.56
N THR A 7 -8.16 -14.23 -6.08
CA THR A 7 -8.96 -15.45 -5.99
C THR A 7 -9.74 -15.51 -4.67
N GLN A 8 -10.79 -16.34 -4.63
CA GLN A 8 -11.54 -16.57 -3.39
C GLN A 8 -10.64 -17.10 -2.26
N GLU A 9 -9.67 -17.96 -2.58
CA GLU A 9 -8.68 -18.46 -1.63
C GLU A 9 -7.86 -17.32 -0.98
N MET A 10 -7.43 -16.33 -1.77
CA MET A 10 -6.73 -15.15 -1.24
C MET A 10 -7.64 -14.32 -0.33
N ILE A 11 -8.93 -14.20 -0.67
CA ILE A 11 -9.90 -13.48 0.18
C ILE A 11 -10.07 -14.20 1.51
N ASP A 12 -10.24 -15.52 1.49
CA ASP A 12 -10.44 -16.34 2.69
C ASP A 12 -9.20 -16.30 3.60
N GLU A 13 -8.01 -16.43 3.02
CA GLU A 13 -6.72 -16.29 3.72
C GLU A 13 -6.57 -14.90 4.34
N ALA A 14 -6.87 -13.82 3.60
CA ALA A 14 -6.79 -12.46 4.10
C ALA A 14 -7.77 -12.19 5.24
N LEU A 15 -8.98 -12.74 5.17
CA LEU A 15 -9.97 -12.66 6.25
C LEU A 15 -9.49 -13.40 7.50
N PHE A 16 -8.92 -14.60 7.33
CA PHE A 16 -8.34 -15.36 8.43
C PHE A 16 -7.21 -14.57 9.09
N ARG A 17 -6.24 -14.07 8.33
CA ARG A 17 -5.13 -13.25 8.85
C ARG A 17 -5.64 -12.02 9.57
N ALA A 18 -6.58 -11.28 8.99
CA ALA A 18 -7.16 -10.10 9.61
C ALA A 18 -7.85 -10.41 10.95
N SER A 19 -8.45 -11.59 11.09
CA SER A 19 -9.10 -12.01 12.35
C SER A 19 -8.11 -12.29 13.48
N GLN A 20 -6.84 -12.57 13.16
CA GLN A 20 -5.78 -12.84 14.14
C GLN A 20 -5.09 -11.57 14.65
N VAL A 21 -5.29 -10.43 13.97
CA VAL A 21 -4.68 -9.16 14.37
C VAL A 21 -5.56 -8.46 15.40
N PRO A 22 -5.04 -8.11 16.59
CA PRO A 22 -5.77 -7.32 17.57
C PRO A 22 -6.21 -5.98 16.97
N ALA A 23 -7.43 -5.54 17.30
CA ALA A 23 -7.92 -4.23 16.86
C ALA A 23 -6.94 -3.12 17.28
N LEU A 24 -6.29 -2.47 16.31
CA LEU A 24 -5.35 -1.39 16.58
C LEU A 24 -6.14 -0.18 17.10
N LYS A 25 -5.79 0.31 18.29
CA LYS A 25 -6.47 1.43 18.97
C LYS A 25 -6.52 2.74 18.16
N ASN A 26 -5.67 2.87 17.14
CA ASN A 26 -5.53 4.07 16.29
C ASN A 26 -5.79 3.78 14.79
N SER A 27 -6.51 2.70 14.46
CA SER A 27 -6.86 2.39 13.07
C SER A 27 -8.09 3.18 12.64
N ASP A 28 -7.95 4.06 11.66
CA ASP A 28 -9.06 4.80 11.04
C ASP A 28 -10.04 3.87 10.29
N THR A 29 -9.67 2.60 10.08
CA THR A 29 -10.37 1.67 9.17
C THR A 29 -10.84 0.37 9.84
N ASN A 30 -10.58 0.16 11.14
CA ASN A 30 -10.88 -1.10 11.85
C ASN A 30 -10.32 -2.34 11.11
N ASN A 31 -10.98 -3.50 11.22
CA ASN A 31 -10.59 -4.75 10.56
C ASN A 31 -10.60 -4.68 9.01
N HIS A 32 -11.27 -3.70 8.42
CA HIS A 32 -11.32 -3.53 6.97
C HIS A 32 -9.94 -3.18 6.38
N GLY A 33 -9.23 -2.24 6.99
CA GLY A 33 -7.87 -1.89 6.56
C GLY A 33 -6.89 -3.04 6.67
N THR A 34 -7.02 -3.87 7.70
CA THR A 34 -6.18 -5.07 7.90
C THR A 34 -6.44 -6.11 6.81
N LYS A 35 -7.70 -6.32 6.38
CA LYS A 35 -8.03 -7.19 5.25
C LYS A 35 -7.39 -6.72 3.95
N ILE A 36 -7.46 -5.42 3.65
CA ILE A 36 -6.86 -4.84 2.43
C ILE A 36 -5.34 -5.00 2.45
N ALA A 37 -4.69 -4.79 3.60
CA ALA A 37 -3.26 -5.01 3.77
C ALA A 37 -2.91 -6.48 3.51
N ALA A 38 -3.61 -7.44 4.14
CA ALA A 38 -3.37 -8.86 3.98
C ALA A 38 -3.58 -9.33 2.51
N LEU A 39 -4.62 -8.82 1.82
CA LEU A 39 -4.81 -9.10 0.39
C LEU A 39 -3.64 -8.57 -0.46
N SER A 40 -3.13 -7.40 -0.14
CA SER A 40 -1.99 -6.81 -0.85
C SER A 40 -0.72 -7.62 -0.68
N ASP A 41 -0.45 -8.11 0.54
CA ASP A 41 0.70 -8.97 0.83
C ASP A 41 0.63 -10.28 0.03
N LEU A 42 -0.55 -10.93 0.03
CA LEU A 42 -0.79 -12.16 -0.72
C LEU A 42 -0.64 -11.94 -2.23
N MET A 43 -1.14 -10.83 -2.75
CA MET A 43 -1.01 -10.44 -4.14
C MET A 43 0.46 -10.25 -4.55
N VAL A 44 1.26 -9.57 -3.72
CA VAL A 44 2.70 -9.37 -3.95
C VAL A 44 3.43 -10.71 -3.88
N GLN A 45 3.16 -11.53 -2.87
CA GLN A 45 3.78 -12.84 -2.72
C GLN A 45 3.45 -13.78 -3.89
N LYS A 46 2.20 -13.80 -4.34
CA LYS A 46 1.77 -14.61 -5.51
C LYS A 46 2.50 -14.19 -6.78
N THR A 47 2.73 -12.90 -6.95
CA THR A 47 3.31 -12.34 -8.19
C THR A 47 4.84 -12.44 -8.22
N TRP A 48 5.49 -12.15 -7.09
CA TRP A 48 6.96 -12.02 -7.02
C TRP A 48 7.65 -13.06 -6.12
N GLY A 49 6.88 -13.95 -5.48
CA GLY A 49 7.43 -14.90 -4.49
C GLY A 49 7.82 -14.21 -3.19
N GLY A 50 8.89 -14.68 -2.57
CA GLY A 50 9.34 -14.13 -1.29
C GLY A 50 8.50 -14.59 -0.10
N ARG A 51 8.58 -13.86 1.01
CA ARG A 51 7.96 -14.25 2.27
C ARG A 51 7.24 -13.09 2.94
N ILE A 52 5.96 -13.27 3.24
CA ILE A 52 5.18 -12.36 4.09
C ILE A 52 5.70 -12.47 5.53
N VAL A 53 5.80 -11.34 6.21
CA VAL A 53 6.16 -11.25 7.63
C VAL A 53 4.89 -11.26 8.47
N SER A 54 5.03 -11.29 9.78
CA SER A 54 3.90 -11.24 10.71
C SER A 54 3.08 -9.96 10.52
N ASP A 55 1.75 -10.09 10.47
CA ASP A 55 0.80 -8.97 10.35
C ASP A 55 0.86 -7.94 11.50
N ILE A 56 1.63 -8.21 12.55
CA ILE A 56 1.89 -7.30 13.66
C ILE A 56 3.25 -6.59 13.55
N SER A 57 4.02 -6.83 12.48
CA SER A 57 5.27 -6.12 12.24
C SER A 57 4.97 -4.65 11.92
N TYR A 58 5.72 -3.74 12.54
CA TYR A 58 5.64 -2.31 12.23
C TYR A 58 6.61 -1.90 11.12
N ASP A 59 7.74 -2.59 11.02
CA ASP A 59 8.88 -2.12 10.23
C ASP A 59 8.77 -2.47 8.73
N PHE A 60 8.22 -3.63 8.41
CA PHE A 60 8.03 -4.10 7.02
C PHE A 60 7.08 -5.31 6.96
N ASP A 61 6.45 -5.51 5.80
CA ASP A 61 5.40 -6.51 5.56
C ASP A 61 5.92 -7.73 4.79
N TRP A 62 6.89 -7.54 3.90
CA TRP A 62 7.33 -8.57 2.97
C TRP A 62 8.84 -8.56 2.74
N ILE A 63 9.44 -9.76 2.64
CA ILE A 63 10.85 -9.98 2.30
C ILE A 63 10.91 -10.57 0.89
N SER A 64 11.56 -9.86 -0.02
CA SER A 64 11.72 -10.30 -1.40
C SER A 64 12.63 -11.54 -1.52
N PRO A 65 12.59 -12.26 -2.67
CA PRO A 65 13.53 -13.37 -2.93
C PRO A 65 15.01 -12.96 -2.87
N LYS A 66 15.31 -11.67 -2.99
CA LYS A 66 16.67 -11.10 -2.86
C LYS A 66 16.95 -10.53 -1.46
N TYR A 67 16.11 -10.85 -0.47
CA TYR A 67 16.22 -10.42 0.93
C TYR A 67 16.08 -8.92 1.19
N TYR A 68 15.52 -8.14 0.28
CA TYR A 68 15.15 -6.75 0.55
C TYR A 68 13.85 -6.69 1.35
N LEU A 69 13.79 -5.72 2.26
CA LEU A 69 12.67 -5.49 3.18
C LEU A 69 11.71 -4.46 2.57
N PHE A 70 10.47 -4.85 2.38
CA PHE A 70 9.44 -4.00 1.81
C PHE A 70 8.31 -3.73 2.80
N GLU A 71 7.97 -2.46 2.93
CA GLU A 71 6.70 -2.03 3.53
C GLU A 71 5.68 -1.82 2.42
N ILE A 72 4.51 -2.48 2.54
CA ILE A 72 3.46 -2.43 1.54
C ILE A 72 2.39 -1.42 1.94
N LYS A 73 2.15 -0.43 1.11
CA LYS A 73 1.11 0.58 1.29
C LYS A 73 -0.04 0.32 0.33
N SER A 74 -1.19 -0.04 0.84
CA SER A 74 -2.37 -0.42 0.06
C SER A 74 -3.48 0.63 0.13
N LYS A 75 -4.22 0.78 -0.96
CA LYS A 75 -5.47 1.56 -1.01
C LYS A 75 -6.57 0.77 -1.71
N GLU A 76 -7.75 0.76 -1.13
CA GLU A 76 -8.96 0.33 -1.82
C GLU A 76 -9.44 1.44 -2.76
N ARG A 77 -9.94 1.05 -3.93
CA ARG A 77 -10.47 1.96 -4.97
C ARG A 77 -11.63 1.32 -5.72
N ASN A 78 -12.55 2.15 -6.17
CA ASN A 78 -13.65 1.73 -7.04
C ASN A 78 -13.39 1.99 -8.53
N VAL A 79 -12.17 2.38 -8.86
CA VAL A 79 -11.71 2.66 -10.22
C VAL A 79 -10.30 2.17 -10.42
N GLU A 80 -9.93 1.90 -11.66
CA GLU A 80 -8.55 1.55 -12.02
C GLU A 80 -7.58 2.69 -11.67
N PRO A 81 -6.41 2.39 -11.08
CA PRO A 81 -5.41 3.39 -10.75
C PRO A 81 -4.92 4.15 -11.98
N LYS A 82 -4.77 5.47 -11.85
CA LYS A 82 -4.25 6.35 -12.90
C LYS A 82 -2.84 6.83 -12.57
N PRO A 83 -2.02 7.20 -13.57
CA PRO A 83 -0.64 7.65 -13.37
C PRO A 83 -0.49 8.80 -12.35
N TRP A 84 -1.47 9.67 -12.26
CA TRP A 84 -1.48 10.83 -11.36
C TRP A 84 -2.07 10.57 -9.97
N TYR A 85 -2.45 9.32 -9.64
CA TYR A 85 -2.96 9.00 -8.31
C TYR A 85 -1.85 9.01 -7.27
N ASN A 86 -2.23 9.40 -6.04
CA ASN A 86 -1.33 9.52 -4.91
C ASN A 86 -0.97 8.16 -4.29
N CYS A 87 0.33 7.97 -4.06
CA CYS A 87 0.94 6.92 -3.28
C CYS A 87 1.53 7.56 -2.01
N SER A 88 0.92 7.27 -0.86
CA SER A 88 1.12 8.02 0.36
C SER A 88 1.80 7.18 1.44
N VAL A 89 2.76 7.79 2.15
CA VAL A 89 3.30 7.28 3.42
C VAL A 89 2.93 8.30 4.51
N LYS A 90 2.18 7.88 5.52
CA LYS A 90 1.78 8.75 6.63
C LYS A 90 3.01 9.16 7.44
N GLU A 91 3.01 10.39 7.96
CA GLU A 91 4.14 10.96 8.70
C GLU A 91 4.65 10.05 9.81
N TYR A 92 3.75 9.43 10.60
CA TYR A 92 4.14 8.53 11.69
C TYR A 92 4.74 7.19 11.22
N ASN A 93 4.64 6.84 9.93
CA ASN A 93 5.24 5.64 9.36
C ASN A 93 6.64 5.86 8.77
N THR A 94 7.16 7.08 8.83
CA THR A 94 8.48 7.42 8.26
C THR A 94 9.65 6.73 8.96
N GLN A 95 9.45 6.27 10.20
CA GLN A 95 10.46 5.59 11.02
C GLN A 95 10.55 4.06 10.76
N GLN A 96 9.70 3.50 9.90
CA GLN A 96 9.73 2.07 9.54
C GLN A 96 11.09 1.69 8.97
N LYS A 97 11.61 0.51 9.37
CA LYS A 97 12.96 0.03 9.00
C LYS A 97 12.89 -0.87 7.76
N CYS A 98 12.34 -0.36 6.68
CA CYS A 98 12.29 -1.03 5.39
C CYS A 98 13.32 -0.44 4.41
N ASP A 99 13.69 -1.22 3.39
CA ASP A 99 14.54 -0.76 2.28
C ASP A 99 13.72 -0.04 1.21
N TYR A 100 12.46 -0.49 1.03
CA TYR A 100 11.56 -0.04 -0.04
C TYR A 100 10.15 0.19 0.49
N TYR A 101 9.46 1.18 -0.09
CA TYR A 101 8.01 1.28 -0.07
C TYR A 101 7.44 0.71 -1.37
N LEU A 102 6.49 -0.22 -1.25
CA LEU A 102 5.74 -0.81 -2.34
C LEU A 102 4.29 -0.38 -2.24
N PHE A 103 3.70 0.01 -3.37
CA PHE A 103 2.33 0.53 -3.41
C PHE A 103 1.43 -0.40 -4.20
N THR A 104 0.26 -0.65 -3.64
CA THR A 104 -0.77 -1.50 -4.23
C THR A 104 -2.12 -0.81 -4.24
N SER A 105 -3.02 -1.34 -5.02
CA SER A 105 -4.42 -0.94 -5.02
C SER A 105 -5.30 -2.17 -5.13
N ILE A 106 -6.37 -2.24 -4.34
CA ILE A 106 -7.36 -3.31 -4.38
C ILE A 106 -8.66 -2.72 -4.93
N TYR A 107 -9.30 -3.39 -5.89
CA TYR A 107 -10.63 -3.00 -6.36
C TYR A 107 -11.69 -3.32 -5.32
N GLY A 108 -12.69 -2.46 -5.15
CA GLY A 108 -13.64 -2.54 -4.05
C GLY A 108 -14.50 -3.79 -3.98
N ASP A 109 -14.66 -4.53 -5.10
CA ASP A 109 -15.35 -5.83 -5.14
C ASP A 109 -14.41 -7.02 -4.88
N TYR A 110 -13.10 -6.76 -4.68
CA TYR A 110 -12.05 -7.76 -4.47
C TYR A 110 -11.84 -8.75 -5.62
N SER A 111 -12.28 -8.44 -6.82
CA SER A 111 -12.05 -9.29 -8.00
C SER A 111 -10.61 -9.20 -8.51
N ARG A 112 -9.97 -8.05 -8.30
CA ARG A 112 -8.61 -7.74 -8.79
C ARG A 112 -7.92 -6.66 -7.96
N GLY A 113 -6.62 -6.59 -8.15
CA GLY A 113 -5.79 -5.52 -7.60
C GLY A 113 -4.65 -5.17 -8.54
N TRP A 114 -3.85 -4.18 -8.15
CA TRP A 114 -2.70 -3.73 -8.91
C TRP A 114 -1.49 -3.57 -8.01
N ILE A 115 -0.36 -4.10 -8.43
CA ILE A 115 0.94 -3.70 -7.92
C ILE A 115 1.34 -2.46 -8.73
N LEU A 116 1.30 -1.29 -8.08
CA LEU A 116 1.52 0.00 -8.73
C LEU A 116 3.00 0.22 -9.02
N GLY A 117 3.86 -0.25 -8.14
CA GLY A 117 5.30 -0.12 -8.20
C GLY A 117 5.92 0.16 -6.83
N TYR A 118 7.22 0.42 -6.82
CA TYR A 118 7.99 0.64 -5.60
C TYR A 118 9.06 1.72 -5.79
N LEU A 119 9.56 2.25 -4.68
CA LEU A 119 10.74 3.10 -4.59
C LEU A 119 11.61 2.67 -3.41
N LYS A 120 12.94 2.84 -3.52
CA LYS A 120 13.80 2.84 -2.34
C LYS A 120 13.30 3.88 -1.35
N LYS A 121 13.45 3.62 -0.06
CA LYS A 121 12.99 4.54 0.99
C LYS A 121 13.56 5.93 0.82
N ASP A 122 14.88 6.05 0.57
CA ASP A 122 15.53 7.34 0.36
C ASP A 122 15.00 8.04 -0.90
N GLU A 123 14.91 7.30 -2.01
CA GLU A 123 14.38 7.81 -3.29
C GLU A 123 12.92 8.27 -3.15
N PHE A 124 12.12 7.60 -2.31
CA PHE A 124 10.75 8.03 -2.03
C PHE A 124 10.74 9.41 -1.38
N PHE A 125 11.54 9.64 -0.34
CA PHE A 125 11.57 10.91 0.36
C PHE A 125 12.19 12.04 -0.48
N ASP A 126 13.13 11.74 -1.35
CA ASP A 126 13.72 12.71 -2.29
C ASP A 126 12.69 13.22 -3.30
N LYS A 127 11.74 12.38 -3.71
CA LYS A 127 10.69 12.72 -4.69
C LYS A 127 9.39 13.20 -4.05
N ALA A 128 9.13 12.84 -2.81
CA ALA A 128 7.84 13.04 -2.18
C ALA A 128 7.56 14.50 -1.84
N VAL A 129 6.30 14.90 -2.02
CA VAL A 129 5.77 16.17 -1.53
C VAL A 129 5.00 15.92 -0.25
N PHE A 130 5.27 16.73 0.77
CA PHE A 130 4.55 16.67 2.04
C PHE A 130 3.25 17.46 1.96
N PHE A 131 2.16 16.88 2.46
CA PHE A 131 0.86 17.52 2.62
C PHE A 131 0.38 17.39 4.05
N ASN A 132 -0.18 18.49 4.58
CA ASN A 132 -0.87 18.45 5.86
C ASN A 132 -2.28 17.87 5.70
N LYS A 133 -2.82 17.39 6.81
CA LYS A 133 -4.25 17.04 6.88
C LYS A 133 -5.10 18.26 6.48
N GLY A 134 -5.99 18.05 5.52
CA GLY A 134 -6.87 19.10 4.99
C GLY A 134 -6.36 19.80 3.74
N ASP A 135 -5.09 19.63 3.37
CA ASP A 135 -4.57 20.16 2.10
C ASP A 135 -5.28 19.49 0.92
N VAL A 136 -5.38 20.23 -0.18
CA VAL A 136 -5.97 19.76 -1.44
C VAL A 136 -4.86 19.39 -2.40
N ASP A 137 -4.97 18.24 -3.06
CA ASP A 137 -4.06 17.84 -4.14
C ASP A 137 -4.14 18.87 -5.28
N PRO A 138 -3.01 19.51 -5.65
CA PRO A 138 -2.99 20.52 -6.71
C PRO A 138 -3.05 19.93 -8.13
N ASP A 139 -2.99 18.58 -8.28
CA ASP A 139 -2.97 17.94 -9.60
C ASP A 139 -4.32 18.14 -10.32
N PRO A 140 -4.37 18.86 -11.48
CA PRO A 140 -5.62 19.16 -12.16
C PRO A 140 -6.19 17.96 -12.93
N ARG A 141 -5.44 16.87 -13.05
CA ARG A 141 -5.86 15.65 -13.81
C ARG A 141 -6.82 14.76 -13.04
N GLY A 142 -6.90 14.92 -11.72
CA GLY A 142 -7.76 14.14 -10.83
C GLY A 142 -8.93 14.95 -10.28
N ASP A 143 -9.82 14.24 -9.58
CA ASP A 143 -10.82 14.87 -8.75
C ASP A 143 -10.14 15.58 -7.57
N LYS A 144 -10.82 16.59 -7.03
CA LYS A 144 -10.35 17.32 -5.86
C LYS A 144 -10.18 16.37 -4.67
N TYR A 145 -8.94 15.97 -4.40
CA TYR A 145 -8.59 15.08 -3.29
C TYR A 145 -8.12 15.89 -2.09
N VAL A 146 -8.74 15.65 -0.94
CA VAL A 146 -8.35 16.27 0.34
C VAL A 146 -7.58 15.23 1.16
N PHE A 147 -6.37 15.57 1.61
CA PHE A 147 -5.53 14.66 2.39
C PHE A 147 -6.11 14.45 3.81
N PRO A 148 -6.43 13.20 4.21
CA PRO A 148 -7.06 12.92 5.50
C PRO A 148 -6.07 12.93 6.67
N SER A 149 -4.77 12.96 6.40
CA SER A 149 -3.70 12.96 7.41
C SER A 149 -2.43 13.57 6.83
N ASN A 150 -1.51 14.01 7.72
CA ASN A 150 -0.18 14.40 7.33
C ASN A 150 0.54 13.25 6.63
N CYS A 151 1.06 13.46 5.44
CA CYS A 151 1.69 12.41 4.65
C CYS A 151 2.65 12.93 3.59
N PHE A 152 3.61 12.08 3.26
CA PHE A 152 4.49 12.22 2.09
C PHE A 152 3.87 11.49 0.91
N ASN A 153 3.90 12.10 -0.28
CA ASN A 153 3.23 11.57 -1.46
C ASN A 153 4.09 11.64 -2.71
N VAL A 154 4.06 10.54 -3.47
CA VAL A 154 4.51 10.49 -4.87
C VAL A 154 3.33 10.12 -5.76
N LYS A 155 3.45 10.32 -7.06
CA LYS A 155 2.45 9.86 -8.04
C LYS A 155 2.79 8.44 -8.53
N VAL A 156 1.79 7.68 -8.96
CA VAL A 156 2.00 6.32 -9.54
C VAL A 156 3.03 6.36 -10.67
N GLU A 157 2.99 7.37 -11.54
CA GLU A 157 3.94 7.56 -12.65
C GLU A 157 5.42 7.75 -12.22
N GLN A 158 5.67 8.01 -10.94
CA GLN A 158 7.03 8.17 -10.38
C GLN A 158 7.61 6.87 -9.82
N LEU A 159 6.80 5.79 -9.77
CA LEU A 159 7.20 4.50 -9.22
C LEU A 159 7.97 3.65 -10.23
N ASN A 160 8.89 2.83 -9.73
CA ASN A 160 9.53 1.76 -10.50
C ASN A 160 8.59 0.55 -10.56
N CYS A 161 8.41 -0.03 -11.74
CA CYS A 161 7.44 -1.10 -11.99
C CYS A 161 8.09 -2.30 -12.72
N LYS A 162 9.31 -2.68 -12.33
CA LYS A 162 10.00 -3.82 -12.97
C LYS A 162 10.26 -4.93 -11.96
#